data_31f2f64f29296df7ab3f4c6427083943
#
_entry.id   31f2f64f29296df7ab3f4c6427083943
#
_cell.length_a   1.000
_cell.length_b   1.000
_cell.length_c   1.000
_cell.angle_alpha   90.00
_cell.angle_beta   90.00
_cell.angle_gamma   90.00
#
_symmetry.space_group_name_H-M   'P 1'
#
loop_
_entity.id
_entity.type
_entity.pdbx_description
1 polymer ?
#
loop_
_entity_poly.entity_id
_entity_poly.type
_entity_poly.pdbx_seq_one_letter_code
_entity_poly.pdbx_strand_id
1 'polypeptide(L)'
;KGFRSRQIYSWIHEKLVDDFEEMTNLPKTLRQKLEAAYEIRRVEMEKRQISKIDGTNKFLFCLKDGNMVESVLMKYKHGNSVCISSQVGCRMGCRFCASTLDGLERNLTPSEMLRQVYQIQKITGERVSNIVIMGTGEPLDNYDNFLKFIHMVSDEHGLNISQRNITASTCGIVPNIRRLAEEKLQITLALSLHGSNQEKRR
;
A
#
# COMPACT_ATOMS: atom_id res chain seq x y z
N LYS A 1 27.15 -11.69 -6.34
CA LYS A 1 25.76 -11.88 -5.81
C LYS A 1 24.93 -10.59 -5.87
N GLY A 2 25.49 -9.40 -5.59
CA GLY A 2 24.72 -8.14 -5.56
C GLY A 2 24.11 -7.68 -6.90
N PHE A 3 24.71 -8.01 -8.03
CA PHE A 3 24.18 -7.61 -9.35
C PHE A 3 22.85 -8.30 -9.68
N ARG A 4 22.72 -9.61 -9.46
CA ARG A 4 21.50 -10.36 -9.75
C ARG A 4 20.34 -9.98 -8.84
N SER A 5 20.60 -9.71 -7.55
CA SER A 5 19.56 -9.23 -6.64
C SER A 5 19.00 -7.87 -7.03
N ARG A 6 19.84 -6.93 -7.51
CA ARG A 6 19.36 -5.65 -8.04
C ARG A 6 18.50 -5.82 -9.29
N GLN A 7 18.89 -6.74 -10.21
CA GLN A 7 18.07 -7.03 -11.40
C GLN A 7 16.67 -7.55 -10.98
N ILE A 8 16.61 -8.52 -10.06
CA ILE A 8 15.33 -9.06 -9.57
C ILE A 8 14.51 -7.97 -8.90
N TYR A 9 15.15 -7.14 -8.06
CA TYR A 9 14.48 -6.02 -7.37
C TYR A 9 13.86 -5.03 -8.37
N SER A 10 14.62 -4.58 -9.36
CA SER A 10 14.13 -3.69 -10.42
C SER A 10 12.96 -4.31 -11.21
N TRP A 11 13.02 -5.61 -11.54
CA TRP A 11 11.91 -6.28 -12.21
C TRP A 11 10.62 -6.24 -11.38
N ILE A 12 10.72 -6.52 -10.08
CA ILE A 12 9.55 -6.57 -9.19
C ILE A 12 9.03 -5.17 -8.86
N HIS A 13 9.92 -4.21 -8.54
CA HIS A 13 9.54 -2.94 -7.91
C HIS A 13 9.55 -1.73 -8.84
N GLU A 14 10.19 -1.80 -10.01
CA GLU A 14 10.20 -0.76 -11.04
C GLU A 14 9.38 -1.18 -12.26
N LYS A 15 9.62 -2.39 -12.80
CA LYS A 15 8.90 -2.93 -13.96
C LYS A 15 7.59 -3.61 -13.63
N LEU A 16 7.33 -3.85 -12.35
CA LEU A 16 6.07 -4.34 -11.80
C LEU A 16 5.61 -5.69 -12.37
N VAL A 17 6.55 -6.59 -12.63
CA VAL A 17 6.23 -7.91 -13.16
C VAL A 17 5.46 -8.76 -12.14
N ASP A 18 4.64 -9.65 -12.65
CA ASP A 18 3.86 -10.61 -11.86
C ASP A 18 4.40 -12.05 -11.97
N ASP A 19 5.44 -12.24 -12.81
CA ASP A 19 5.99 -13.56 -13.08
C ASP A 19 7.53 -13.51 -13.24
N PHE A 20 8.24 -14.55 -12.78
CA PHE A 20 9.68 -14.66 -12.97
C PHE A 20 10.08 -14.86 -14.44
N GLU A 21 9.19 -15.44 -15.26
CA GLU A 21 9.44 -15.62 -16.70
C GLU A 21 9.57 -14.28 -17.46
N GLU A 22 8.93 -13.22 -16.97
CA GLU A 22 9.05 -11.87 -17.53
C GLU A 22 10.45 -11.27 -17.36
N MET A 23 11.29 -11.81 -16.44
CA MET A 23 12.63 -11.30 -16.12
C MET A 23 13.66 -11.72 -17.18
N THR A 24 13.48 -11.26 -18.42
CA THR A 24 14.19 -11.75 -19.63
C THR A 24 15.70 -11.56 -19.60
N ASN A 25 16.24 -10.63 -18.81
CA ASN A 25 17.69 -10.43 -18.64
C ASN A 25 18.32 -11.37 -17.60
N LEU A 26 17.52 -12.25 -16.98
CA LEU A 26 18.02 -13.32 -16.10
C LEU A 26 18.14 -14.63 -16.88
N PRO A 27 19.19 -15.46 -16.61
CA PRO A 27 19.29 -16.79 -17.17
C PRO A 27 18.05 -17.64 -16.88
N LYS A 28 17.60 -18.42 -17.86
CA LYS A 28 16.42 -19.30 -17.73
C LYS A 28 16.51 -20.21 -16.50
N THR A 29 17.68 -20.78 -16.27
CA THR A 29 17.93 -21.65 -15.10
C THR A 29 17.77 -20.93 -13.76
N LEU A 30 18.07 -19.62 -13.70
CA LEU A 30 17.86 -18.83 -12.49
C LEU A 30 16.37 -18.52 -12.29
N ARG A 31 15.65 -18.16 -13.38
CA ARG A 31 14.18 -17.91 -13.32
C ARG A 31 13.45 -19.16 -12.82
N GLN A 32 13.76 -20.33 -13.34
CA GLN A 32 13.18 -21.60 -12.89
C GLN A 32 13.50 -21.91 -11.42
N LYS A 33 14.71 -21.60 -10.93
CA LYS A 33 15.05 -21.75 -9.51
C LYS A 33 14.29 -20.78 -8.61
N LEU A 34 14.06 -19.55 -9.09
CA LEU A 34 13.27 -18.56 -8.36
C LEU A 34 11.81 -18.99 -8.28
N GLU A 35 11.24 -19.44 -9.38
CA GLU A 35 9.85 -19.92 -9.44
C GLU A 35 9.61 -21.15 -8.56
N ALA A 36 10.59 -22.08 -8.49
CA ALA A 36 10.50 -23.24 -7.64
C ALA A 36 10.62 -22.93 -6.14
N ALA A 37 11.28 -21.82 -5.75
CA ALA A 37 11.57 -21.47 -4.37
C ALA A 37 10.76 -20.28 -3.81
N TYR A 38 10.22 -19.45 -4.68
CA TYR A 38 9.58 -18.18 -4.31
C TYR A 38 8.32 -17.94 -5.12
N GLU A 39 7.48 -17.11 -4.61
CA GLU A 39 6.25 -16.64 -5.26
C GLU A 39 6.23 -15.12 -5.31
N ILE A 40 5.90 -14.56 -6.47
CA ILE A 40 5.53 -13.15 -6.58
C ILE A 40 4.05 -13.04 -6.23
N ARG A 41 3.75 -12.57 -5.01
CA ARG A 41 2.36 -12.41 -4.56
C ARG A 41 1.64 -11.41 -5.46
N ARG A 42 0.44 -11.75 -5.87
CA ARG A 42 -0.45 -10.90 -6.67
C ARG A 42 -1.61 -10.43 -5.80
N VAL A 43 -2.20 -9.33 -6.20
CA VAL A 43 -3.55 -8.94 -5.81
C VAL A 43 -4.38 -8.87 -7.08
N GLU A 44 -5.53 -9.47 -7.09
CA GLU A 44 -6.39 -9.56 -8.27
C GLU A 44 -7.46 -8.49 -8.20
N MET A 45 -7.73 -7.81 -9.33
CA MET A 45 -8.80 -6.82 -9.39
C MET A 45 -10.13 -7.52 -9.57
N GLU A 46 -10.93 -7.56 -8.51
CA GLU A 46 -12.29 -8.10 -8.53
C GLU A 46 -13.27 -7.10 -9.16
N LYS A 47 -13.15 -5.82 -8.80
CA LYS A 47 -14.07 -4.79 -9.28
C LYS A 47 -13.38 -3.44 -9.43
N ARG A 48 -13.76 -2.72 -10.48
CA ARG A 48 -13.38 -1.31 -10.70
C ARG A 48 -14.62 -0.46 -10.93
N GLN A 49 -14.71 0.65 -10.22
CA GLN A 49 -15.75 1.66 -10.41
C GLN A 49 -15.08 2.98 -10.80
N ILE A 50 -15.62 3.66 -11.81
CA ILE A 50 -15.08 4.93 -12.31
C ILE A 50 -16.14 6.00 -12.15
N SER A 51 -15.82 7.05 -11.42
CA SER A 51 -16.67 8.24 -11.27
C SER A 51 -16.80 8.96 -12.61
N LYS A 52 -18.02 9.24 -13.01
CA LYS A 52 -18.33 10.03 -14.22
C LYS A 52 -18.11 11.53 -14.01
N ILE A 53 -17.95 11.97 -12.77
CA ILE A 53 -17.84 13.39 -12.41
C ILE A 53 -16.39 13.85 -12.52
N ASP A 54 -15.46 13.09 -11.93
CA ASP A 54 -14.07 13.51 -11.75
C ASP A 54 -13.04 12.46 -12.19
N GLY A 55 -13.49 11.31 -12.71
CA GLY A 55 -12.63 10.23 -13.14
C GLY A 55 -11.93 9.46 -11.99
N THR A 56 -12.32 9.68 -10.73
CA THR A 56 -11.85 8.89 -9.59
C THR A 56 -12.16 7.41 -9.81
N ASN A 57 -11.19 6.55 -9.54
CA ASN A 57 -11.32 5.11 -9.70
C ASN A 57 -11.25 4.42 -8.35
N LYS A 58 -12.28 3.65 -7.99
CA LYS A 58 -12.30 2.77 -6.83
C LYS A 58 -12.06 1.34 -7.27
N PHE A 59 -11.09 0.68 -6.66
CA PHE A 59 -10.73 -0.70 -6.91
C PHE A 59 -11.07 -1.57 -5.70
N LEU A 60 -11.58 -2.74 -5.95
CA LEU A 60 -11.68 -3.84 -4.99
C LEU A 60 -10.68 -4.90 -5.43
N PHE A 61 -9.72 -5.19 -4.56
CA PHE A 61 -8.69 -6.18 -4.79
C PHE A 61 -8.91 -7.40 -3.91
N CYS A 62 -8.80 -8.58 -4.52
CA CYS A 62 -8.79 -9.86 -3.84
C CYS A 62 -7.34 -10.25 -3.50
N LEU A 63 -7.10 -10.60 -2.25
CA LEU A 63 -5.84 -11.12 -1.75
C LEU A 63 -5.77 -12.64 -1.90
N LYS A 64 -4.60 -13.23 -1.79
CA LYS A 64 -4.38 -14.67 -1.96
C LYS A 64 -5.23 -15.56 -1.03
N ASP A 65 -5.57 -15.07 0.13
CA ASP A 65 -6.40 -15.76 1.13
C ASP A 65 -7.91 -15.53 0.95
N GLY A 66 -8.31 -14.85 -0.13
CA GLY A 66 -9.72 -14.52 -0.41
C GLY A 66 -10.22 -13.25 0.26
N ASN A 67 -9.44 -12.62 1.11
CA ASN A 67 -9.80 -11.34 1.71
C ASN A 67 -9.82 -10.21 0.67
N MET A 68 -10.65 -9.20 0.91
CA MET A 68 -10.82 -8.07 0.02
C MET A 68 -10.30 -6.78 0.64
N VAL A 69 -9.64 -5.96 -0.17
CA VAL A 69 -9.22 -4.61 0.23
C VAL A 69 -9.58 -3.58 -0.84
N GLU A 70 -9.87 -2.38 -0.40
CA GLU A 70 -10.20 -1.28 -1.30
C GLU A 70 -9.00 -0.35 -1.50
N SER A 71 -8.90 0.20 -2.72
CA SER A 71 -7.97 1.27 -3.06
C SER A 71 -8.64 2.27 -3.98
N VAL A 72 -8.21 3.53 -3.93
CA VAL A 72 -8.81 4.59 -4.73
C VAL A 72 -7.73 5.38 -5.45
N LEU A 73 -7.85 5.52 -6.78
CA LEU A 73 -7.02 6.43 -7.57
C LEU A 73 -7.78 7.72 -7.80
N MET A 74 -7.20 8.80 -7.34
CA MET A 74 -7.69 10.18 -7.51
C MET A 74 -6.74 10.94 -8.43
N LYS A 75 -7.31 11.65 -9.41
CA LYS A 75 -6.55 12.44 -10.39
C LYS A 75 -6.53 13.91 -9.99
N TYR A 76 -5.33 14.45 -9.80
CA TYR A 76 -5.14 15.86 -9.49
C TYR A 76 -4.18 16.51 -10.49
N LYS A 77 -4.23 17.84 -10.61
CA LYS A 77 -3.32 18.62 -11.49
C LYS A 77 -1.84 18.43 -11.11
N HIS A 78 -1.56 18.16 -9.84
CA HIS A 78 -0.21 17.93 -9.30
C HIS A 78 0.24 16.46 -9.31
N GLY A 79 -0.54 15.58 -9.93
CA GLY A 79 -0.24 14.15 -10.08
C GLY A 79 -1.30 13.24 -9.47
N ASN A 80 -1.21 11.96 -9.80
CA ASN A 80 -2.15 10.95 -9.34
C ASN A 80 -1.87 10.56 -7.90
N SER A 81 -2.90 10.55 -7.06
CA SER A 81 -2.85 10.12 -5.67
C SER A 81 -3.57 8.78 -5.50
N VAL A 82 -2.95 7.83 -4.84
CA VAL A 82 -3.57 6.55 -4.51
C VAL A 82 -3.82 6.44 -3.02
N CYS A 83 -5.08 6.19 -2.66
CA CYS A 83 -5.45 5.76 -1.31
C CYS A 83 -5.34 4.24 -1.22
N ILE A 84 -4.60 3.72 -0.24
CA ILE A 84 -4.40 2.29 -0.02
C ILE A 84 -4.83 1.86 1.37
N SER A 85 -5.19 0.58 1.49
CA SER A 85 -5.48 -0.09 2.76
C SER A 85 -4.21 -0.63 3.41
N SER A 86 -4.20 -0.68 4.74
CA SER A 86 -3.09 -1.20 5.56
C SER A 86 -3.41 -2.48 6.32
N GLN A 87 -4.69 -2.82 6.45
CA GLN A 87 -5.19 -4.01 7.14
C GLN A 87 -6.40 -4.59 6.40
N VAL A 88 -6.77 -5.81 6.71
CA VAL A 88 -8.08 -6.39 6.43
C VAL A 88 -8.92 -6.19 7.69
N GLY A 89 -9.97 -5.36 7.59
CA GLY A 89 -10.70 -4.89 8.76
C GLY A 89 -9.92 -3.90 9.64
N CYS A 90 -10.46 -3.55 10.81
CA CYS A 90 -9.83 -2.63 11.75
C CYS A 90 -10.38 -2.83 13.15
N ARG A 91 -9.52 -2.90 14.18
CA ARG A 91 -9.96 -3.08 15.58
C ARG A 91 -10.15 -1.78 16.37
N MET A 92 -10.02 -0.62 15.72
CA MET A 92 -10.10 0.67 16.44
C MET A 92 -11.52 1.02 16.91
N GLY A 93 -12.55 0.38 16.33
CA GLY A 93 -13.94 0.49 16.80
C GLY A 93 -14.60 1.84 16.56
N CYS A 94 -14.15 2.62 15.57
CA CYS A 94 -14.77 3.90 15.22
C CYS A 94 -16.21 3.67 14.72
N ARG A 95 -17.21 4.17 15.45
CA ARG A 95 -18.65 3.90 15.19
C ARG A 95 -19.15 4.35 13.82
N PHE A 96 -18.49 5.31 13.20
CA PHE A 96 -18.84 5.84 11.87
C PHE A 96 -18.11 5.14 10.71
N CYS A 97 -17.18 4.21 11.01
CA CYS A 97 -16.30 3.60 10.00
C CYS A 97 -16.73 2.17 9.69
N ALA A 98 -17.02 1.89 8.42
CA ALA A 98 -17.39 0.54 7.97
C ALA A 98 -16.25 -0.48 8.14
N SER A 99 -14.99 -0.05 8.13
CA SER A 99 -13.83 -0.93 8.30
C SER A 99 -13.76 -1.62 9.68
N THR A 100 -14.58 -1.20 10.65
CA THR A 100 -14.57 -1.76 12.00
C THR A 100 -15.73 -2.73 12.28
N LEU A 101 -16.64 -2.92 11.33
CA LEU A 101 -17.87 -3.71 11.53
C LEU A 101 -17.57 -5.16 11.91
N ASP A 102 -16.60 -5.77 11.23
CA ASP A 102 -16.19 -7.17 11.45
C ASP A 102 -14.88 -7.29 12.26
N GLY A 103 -14.39 -6.15 12.81
CA GLY A 103 -13.13 -6.10 13.54
C GLY A 103 -11.90 -6.20 12.64
N LEU A 104 -10.79 -6.62 13.22
CA LEU A 104 -9.52 -6.83 12.52
C LEU A 104 -9.36 -8.31 12.19
N GLU A 105 -9.31 -8.65 10.92
CA GLU A 105 -8.93 -9.99 10.45
C GLU A 105 -7.41 -10.18 10.54
N ARG A 106 -6.66 -9.33 9.83
CA ARG A 106 -5.19 -9.34 9.85
C ARG A 106 -4.54 -8.06 9.31
N ASN A 107 -3.27 -7.94 9.60
CA ASN A 107 -2.41 -6.93 9.01
C ASN A 107 -2.08 -7.28 7.55
N LEU A 108 -1.99 -6.27 6.68
CA LEU A 108 -1.39 -6.43 5.36
C LEU A 108 0.12 -6.47 5.47
N THR A 109 0.73 -7.33 4.67
CA THR A 109 2.18 -7.36 4.48
C THR A 109 2.63 -6.15 3.65
N PRO A 110 3.93 -5.76 3.70
CA PRO A 110 4.45 -4.69 2.84
C PRO A 110 4.23 -4.98 1.36
N SER A 111 4.34 -6.24 0.95
CA SER A 111 4.07 -6.68 -0.42
C SER A 111 2.62 -6.42 -0.85
N GLU A 112 1.64 -6.74 0.00
CA GLU A 112 0.22 -6.51 -0.29
C GLU A 112 -0.12 -5.01 -0.37
N MET A 113 0.52 -4.19 0.47
CA MET A 113 0.39 -2.73 0.40
C MET A 113 1.00 -2.18 -0.90
N LEU A 114 2.20 -2.62 -1.29
CA LEU A 114 2.86 -2.24 -2.55
C LEU A 114 2.05 -2.69 -3.77
N ARG A 115 1.50 -3.91 -3.74
CA ARG A 115 0.74 -4.47 -4.86
C ARG A 115 -0.54 -3.69 -5.18
N GLN A 116 -1.16 -3.05 -4.21
CA GLN A 116 -2.28 -2.13 -4.48
C GLN A 116 -1.83 -0.99 -5.41
N VAL A 117 -0.67 -0.38 -5.14
CA VAL A 117 -0.10 0.69 -5.98
C VAL A 117 0.32 0.15 -7.35
N TYR A 118 1.00 -1.00 -7.39
CA TYR A 118 1.51 -1.59 -8.64
C TYR A 118 0.37 -1.97 -9.60
N GLN A 119 -0.65 -2.63 -9.08
CA GLN A 119 -1.80 -3.03 -9.91
C GLN A 119 -2.56 -1.82 -10.44
N ILE A 120 -2.72 -0.77 -9.66
CA ILE A 120 -3.34 0.47 -10.13
C ILE A 120 -2.54 1.08 -11.28
N GLN A 121 -1.20 1.17 -11.17
CA GLN A 121 -0.36 1.65 -12.27
C GLN A 121 -0.45 0.75 -13.52
N LYS A 122 -0.45 -0.57 -13.34
CA LYS A 122 -0.58 -1.52 -14.46
C LYS A 122 -1.94 -1.42 -15.16
N ILE A 123 -3.02 -1.37 -14.39
CA ILE A 123 -4.40 -1.33 -14.93
C ILE A 123 -4.69 0.00 -15.63
N THR A 124 -4.14 1.10 -15.12
CA THR A 124 -4.43 2.44 -15.65
C THR A 124 -3.41 2.94 -16.66
N GLY A 125 -2.20 2.38 -16.66
CA GLY A 125 -1.06 2.91 -17.43
C GLY A 125 -0.53 4.25 -16.90
N GLU A 126 -1.00 4.70 -15.73
CA GLU A 126 -0.69 6.01 -15.17
C GLU A 126 0.26 5.88 -13.98
N ARG A 127 1.26 6.78 -13.93
CA ARG A 127 2.17 6.84 -12.78
C ARG A 127 1.44 7.36 -11.53
N VAL A 128 1.64 6.69 -10.41
CA VAL A 128 1.26 7.19 -9.08
C VAL A 128 2.36 8.12 -8.57
N SER A 129 1.98 9.33 -8.15
CA SER A 129 2.90 10.35 -7.63
C SER A 129 2.79 10.53 -6.12
N ASN A 130 1.60 10.29 -5.57
CA ASN A 130 1.30 10.49 -4.15
C ASN A 130 0.58 9.26 -3.59
N ILE A 131 0.83 8.96 -2.32
CA ILE A 131 0.17 7.87 -1.61
C ILE A 131 -0.47 8.41 -0.34
N VAL A 132 -1.73 8.04 -0.10
CA VAL A 132 -2.39 8.26 1.18
C VAL A 132 -2.78 6.92 1.79
N ILE A 133 -2.35 6.64 3.01
CA ILE A 133 -2.67 5.41 3.73
C ILE A 133 -3.85 5.75 4.64
N MET A 134 -5.05 5.76 4.01
CA MET A 134 -6.34 6.18 4.60
C MET A 134 -7.47 5.23 4.19
N GLY A 135 -7.15 4.07 3.64
CA GLY A 135 -8.10 3.01 3.33
C GLY A 135 -8.49 2.21 4.58
N THR A 136 -8.75 0.92 4.40
CA THR A 136 -9.09 0.03 5.52
C THR A 136 -7.89 -0.18 6.43
N GLY A 137 -8.12 -0.03 7.75
CA GLY A 137 -7.14 -0.30 8.79
C GLY A 137 -6.52 0.94 9.43
N GLU A 138 -5.76 0.68 10.50
CA GLU A 138 -4.94 1.67 11.20
C GLU A 138 -3.46 1.38 10.89
N PRO A 139 -2.77 2.23 10.13
CA PRO A 139 -1.39 1.95 9.72
C PRO A 139 -0.42 1.85 10.91
N LEU A 140 -0.63 2.61 11.97
CA LEU A 140 0.22 2.54 13.15
C LEU A 140 -0.05 1.29 14.03
N ASP A 141 -1.16 0.59 13.82
CA ASP A 141 -1.41 -0.72 14.39
C ASP A 141 -0.69 -1.84 13.61
N ASN A 142 -0.41 -1.59 12.33
CA ASN A 142 0.42 -2.43 11.46
C ASN A 142 1.85 -1.85 11.29
N TYR A 143 2.45 -1.37 12.37
CA TYR A 143 3.60 -0.47 12.36
C TYR A 143 4.80 -0.98 11.56
N ASP A 144 5.28 -2.20 11.83
CA ASP A 144 6.52 -2.69 11.23
C ASP A 144 6.37 -2.94 9.72
N ASN A 145 5.20 -3.42 9.27
CA ASN A 145 4.89 -3.57 7.86
C ASN A 145 4.69 -2.20 7.17
N PHE A 146 4.04 -1.28 7.85
CA PHE A 146 3.88 0.11 7.39
C PHE A 146 5.25 0.78 7.19
N LEU A 147 6.14 0.68 8.15
CA LEU A 147 7.50 1.24 8.06
C LEU A 147 8.27 0.65 6.88
N LYS A 148 8.24 -0.68 6.74
CA LYS A 148 8.88 -1.37 5.64
C LYS A 148 8.29 -0.98 4.28
N PHE A 149 6.97 -0.81 4.19
CA PHE A 149 6.31 -0.31 2.98
C PHE A 149 6.83 1.08 2.60
N ILE A 150 6.93 2.04 3.56
CA ILE A 150 7.44 3.39 3.29
C ILE A 150 8.86 3.33 2.69
N HIS A 151 9.76 2.56 3.30
CA HIS A 151 11.12 2.41 2.78
C HIS A 151 11.15 1.82 1.37
N MET A 152 10.36 0.77 1.11
CA MET A 152 10.36 0.09 -0.20
C MET A 152 9.74 0.94 -1.30
N VAL A 153 8.66 1.67 -1.03
CA VAL A 153 7.97 2.49 -2.05
C VAL A 153 8.76 3.75 -2.39
N SER A 154 9.61 4.22 -1.46
CA SER A 154 10.50 5.37 -1.67
C SER A 154 11.92 4.99 -2.11
N ASP A 155 12.22 3.71 -2.25
CA ASP A 155 13.52 3.23 -2.73
C ASP A 155 13.80 3.70 -4.16
N GLU A 156 15.00 4.22 -4.41
CA GLU A 156 15.42 4.75 -5.72
C GLU A 156 15.45 3.70 -6.83
N HIS A 157 15.58 2.42 -6.46
CA HIS A 157 15.55 1.28 -7.39
C HIS A 157 14.15 0.65 -7.56
N GLY A 158 13.11 1.26 -6.96
CA GLY A 158 11.72 0.86 -7.06
C GLY A 158 10.85 1.95 -7.69
N LEU A 159 9.68 2.21 -7.12
CA LEU A 159 8.78 3.28 -7.60
C LEU A 159 9.36 4.68 -7.39
N ASN A 160 10.29 4.83 -6.48
CA ASN A 160 10.94 6.10 -6.15
C ASN A 160 9.93 7.23 -5.86
N ILE A 161 8.92 6.93 -5.04
CA ILE A 161 7.96 7.94 -4.59
C ILE A 161 8.56 8.66 -3.38
N SER A 162 8.75 9.97 -3.49
CA SER A 162 9.29 10.77 -2.38
C SER A 162 8.47 10.57 -1.11
N GLN A 163 9.13 10.40 0.03
CA GLN A 163 8.45 10.31 1.33
C GLN A 163 7.56 11.52 1.60
N ARG A 164 7.88 12.71 1.09
CA ARG A 164 7.06 13.93 1.21
C ARG A 164 5.70 13.81 0.50
N ASN A 165 5.60 12.89 -0.43
CA ASN A 165 4.37 12.59 -1.18
C ASN A 165 3.58 11.42 -0.55
N ILE A 166 3.93 11.03 0.68
CA ILE A 166 3.25 9.96 1.41
C ILE A 166 2.60 10.55 2.64
N THR A 167 1.29 10.33 2.77
CA THR A 167 0.52 10.73 3.96
C THR A 167 -0.06 9.50 4.62
N ALA A 168 0.16 9.34 5.91
CA ALA A 168 -0.49 8.32 6.72
C ALA A 168 -1.51 8.95 7.66
N SER A 169 -2.73 8.41 7.71
CA SER A 169 -3.74 8.79 8.71
C SER A 169 -3.69 7.84 9.90
N THR A 170 -3.89 8.37 11.09
CA THR A 170 -3.97 7.57 12.32
C THR A 170 -5.04 8.09 13.25
N CYS A 171 -5.68 7.18 13.98
CA CYS A 171 -6.58 7.52 15.08
C CYS A 171 -5.83 7.97 16.34
N GLY A 172 -4.48 7.88 16.35
CA GLY A 172 -3.67 8.41 17.44
C GLY A 172 -3.11 7.36 18.41
N ILE A 173 -2.51 6.28 17.92
CA ILE A 173 -1.77 5.32 18.75
C ILE A 173 -0.47 5.97 19.25
N VAL A 174 -0.57 6.68 20.39
CA VAL A 174 0.50 7.54 20.92
C VAL A 174 1.87 6.85 21.04
N PRO A 175 1.99 5.60 21.55
CA PRO A 175 3.29 4.92 21.61
C PRO A 175 3.94 4.78 20.22
N ASN A 176 3.13 4.44 19.21
CA ASN A 176 3.64 4.25 17.85
C ASN A 176 3.89 5.58 17.10
N ILE A 177 3.17 6.66 17.45
CA ILE A 177 3.51 8.01 16.98
C ILE A 177 4.90 8.42 17.49
N ARG A 178 5.22 8.13 18.77
CA ARG A 178 6.55 8.42 19.34
C ARG A 178 7.65 7.60 18.65
N ARG A 179 7.42 6.30 18.42
CA ARG A 179 8.34 5.46 17.63
C ARG A 179 8.57 6.05 16.23
N LEU A 180 7.49 6.47 15.55
CA LEU A 180 7.58 7.03 14.20
C LEU A 180 8.41 8.32 14.16
N ALA A 181 8.36 9.14 15.20
CA ALA A 181 9.17 10.35 15.30
C ALA A 181 10.67 10.04 15.36
N GLU A 182 11.06 8.88 15.93
CA GLU A 182 12.47 8.44 16.01
C GLU A 182 13.01 7.95 14.65
N GLU A 183 12.12 7.49 13.74
CA GLU A 183 12.49 7.00 12.40
C GLU A 183 12.96 8.13 11.44
N LYS A 184 12.73 9.39 11.80
CA LYS A 184 13.14 10.59 11.02
C LYS A 184 12.63 10.56 9.56
N LEU A 185 11.46 9.96 9.32
CA LEU A 185 10.83 9.95 8.02
C LEU A 185 10.32 11.34 7.63
N GLN A 186 10.22 11.58 6.32
CA GLN A 186 9.69 12.86 5.78
C GLN A 186 8.23 12.74 5.33
N ILE A 187 7.49 11.75 5.83
CA ILE A 187 6.07 11.57 5.52
C ILE A 187 5.20 12.60 6.27
N THR A 188 4.01 12.83 5.76
CA THR A 188 2.97 13.57 6.49
C THR A 188 2.18 12.62 7.36
N LEU A 189 2.05 12.92 8.65
CA LEU A 189 1.16 12.22 9.56
C LEU A 189 -0.11 13.05 9.80
N ALA A 190 -1.26 12.51 9.43
CA ALA A 190 -2.58 13.13 9.62
C ALA A 190 -3.29 12.48 10.81
N LEU A 191 -3.62 13.27 11.83
CA LEU A 191 -4.36 12.80 13.00
C LEU A 191 -5.87 12.92 12.79
N SER A 192 -6.57 11.80 12.81
CA SER A 192 -8.04 11.71 12.77
C SER A 192 -8.62 11.94 14.17
N LEU A 193 -8.71 13.20 14.59
CA LEU A 193 -9.09 13.56 15.95
C LEU A 193 -10.60 13.41 16.22
N HIS A 194 -11.46 13.79 15.28
CA HIS A 194 -12.93 13.71 15.28
C HIS A 194 -13.67 14.41 16.43
N GLY A 195 -13.02 14.72 17.52
CA GLY A 195 -13.59 15.46 18.64
C GLY A 195 -12.51 15.93 19.61
N SER A 196 -12.69 17.13 20.19
CA SER A 196 -11.73 17.76 21.10
C SER A 196 -11.76 17.21 22.52
N ASN A 197 -12.78 16.43 22.88
CA ASN A 197 -12.93 15.82 24.19
C ASN A 197 -13.70 14.49 24.10
N GLN A 198 -13.73 13.71 25.20
CA GLN A 198 -14.36 12.39 25.24
C GLN A 198 -15.88 12.44 25.09
N GLU A 199 -16.54 13.50 25.52
CA GLU A 199 -17.98 13.68 25.38
C GLU A 199 -18.39 13.78 23.92
N LYS A 200 -17.64 14.56 23.11
CA LYS A 200 -17.87 14.70 21.65
C LYS A 200 -17.47 13.47 20.84
N ARG A 201 -16.65 12.60 21.41
CA ARG A 201 -16.16 11.36 20.72
C ARG A 201 -17.03 10.14 21.00
N ARG A 202 -17.95 10.21 21.96
CA ARG A 202 -18.94 9.17 22.29
C ARG A 202 -20.15 9.28 21.38
#